data_7d608274288c8781326a139da5c1586d
#
_entry.id   7d608274288c8781326a139da5c1586d
#
_cell.length_a   1.000
_cell.length_b   1.000
_cell.length_c   1.000
_cell.angle_alpha   90.00
_cell.angle_beta   90.00
_cell.angle_gamma   90.00
#
_symmetry.space_group_name_H-M   'P 1'
#
loop_
_entity.id
_entity.type
_entity.pdbx_description
1 polymer ?
#
loop_
_entity_poly.entity_id
_entity_poly.type
_entity_poly.pdbx_seq_one_letter_code
_entity_poly.pdbx_strand_id
1 'polypeptide(L)'
;MSNLYADIARRTGGDIYIGVVGPVRTGKSTLIKRIMEELVIPNIEDLYQRERARDELPQSGSGRTIMTAEPKFIPEEAVTIRLGEDTDLSVRLIDCVGYMVKGASGQFEDGAERMVTTPWFDKEISLTEAAEQGTYKVIAEHSTIGLVVTCDGTICEIPREDYVPAEERVIRELQEIGKPFTVVLNSAEPNAESAKALCRSIREKYGTGCVCVNCLELSENDISEILKSALCEFPLSELDVFLPSWVDALPIEHPLRTSLYNGVRASAQSIHRIRDVYPMADTLRAEDNILSVSVAALQMGRGIADIRVDLPRALYYQTISEQSGFAIRDDG
;
A
#
# COMPACT_ATOMS: atom_id res chain seq x y z
N MET A 1 -18.52 2.23 9.23
CA MET A 1 -17.13 2.37 8.76
C MET A 1 -16.42 1.07 9.13
N SER A 2 -15.75 0.40 8.18
CA SER A 2 -14.96 -0.76 8.53
C SER A 2 -13.84 -0.30 9.47
N ASN A 3 -13.57 -1.09 10.50
CA ASN A 3 -12.46 -0.79 11.40
C ASN A 3 -11.16 -1.12 10.64
N LEU A 4 -10.41 -0.10 10.22
CA LEU A 4 -9.15 -0.23 9.48
C LEU A 4 -8.22 -1.29 10.09
N TYR A 5 -8.08 -1.26 11.40
CA TYR A 5 -7.19 -2.18 12.12
C TYR A 5 -7.71 -3.61 12.11
N ALA A 6 -9.04 -3.81 12.22
CA ALA A 6 -9.65 -5.14 12.08
C ALA A 6 -9.49 -5.71 10.66
N ASP A 7 -9.57 -4.86 9.64
CA ASP A 7 -9.31 -5.26 8.25
C ASP A 7 -7.85 -5.66 8.03
N ILE A 8 -6.90 -4.92 8.59
CA ILE A 8 -5.47 -5.26 8.55
C ILE A 8 -5.21 -6.56 9.31
N ALA A 9 -5.74 -6.71 10.54
CA ALA A 9 -5.62 -7.93 11.33
C ALA A 9 -6.08 -9.16 10.55
N ARG A 10 -7.22 -9.06 9.88
CA ARG A 10 -7.78 -10.16 9.08
C ARG A 10 -6.90 -10.51 7.89
N ARG A 11 -6.28 -9.52 7.24
CA ARG A 11 -5.37 -9.72 6.10
C ARG A 11 -4.04 -10.32 6.48
N THR A 12 -3.53 -9.99 7.66
CA THR A 12 -2.20 -10.40 8.12
C THR A 12 -2.24 -11.56 9.12
N GLY A 13 -3.43 -12.07 9.45
CA GLY A 13 -3.58 -13.10 10.47
C GLY A 13 -3.30 -12.61 11.90
N GLY A 14 -3.38 -11.29 12.13
CA GLY A 14 -3.10 -10.66 13.43
C GLY A 14 -1.66 -10.15 13.59
N ASP A 15 -0.74 -10.54 12.69
CA ASP A 15 0.67 -10.13 12.73
C ASP A 15 0.96 -9.03 11.72
N ILE A 16 1.26 -7.82 12.19
CA ILE A 16 1.64 -6.68 11.35
C ILE A 16 3.15 -6.45 11.44
N TYR A 17 3.89 -7.02 10.52
CA TYR A 17 5.32 -6.80 10.38
C TYR A 17 5.58 -5.83 9.23
N ILE A 18 5.93 -4.59 9.57
CA ILE A 18 6.08 -3.50 8.59
C ILE A 18 7.55 -3.35 8.24
N GLY A 19 7.92 -3.74 7.02
CA GLY A 19 9.24 -3.49 6.46
C GLY A 19 9.32 -2.05 5.93
N VAL A 20 10.15 -1.20 6.56
CA VAL A 20 10.36 0.19 6.12
C VAL A 20 11.63 0.27 5.29
N VAL A 21 11.47 0.46 3.99
CA VAL A 21 12.53 0.36 2.99
C VAL A 21 12.60 1.61 2.13
N GLY A 22 13.57 1.69 1.25
CA GLY A 22 13.73 2.84 0.34
C GLY A 22 15.17 3.39 0.34
N PRO A 23 15.42 4.46 -0.40
CA PRO A 23 16.73 5.10 -0.46
C PRO A 23 17.22 5.55 0.92
N VAL A 24 18.53 5.60 1.12
CA VAL A 24 19.11 6.17 2.35
C VAL A 24 18.70 7.64 2.51
N ARG A 25 18.61 8.14 3.75
CA ARG A 25 18.32 9.54 4.07
C ARG A 25 16.92 10.05 3.73
N THR A 26 15.97 9.17 3.50
CA THR A 26 14.57 9.53 3.21
C THR A 26 13.71 9.68 4.45
N GLY A 27 14.24 9.43 5.66
CA GLY A 27 13.48 9.54 6.91
C GLY A 27 12.86 8.24 7.41
N LYS A 28 13.33 7.07 6.97
CA LYS A 28 12.83 5.75 7.40
C LYS A 28 12.78 5.59 8.92
N SER A 29 13.91 5.78 9.58
CA SER A 29 13.99 5.64 11.06
C SER A 29 13.14 6.67 11.79
N THR A 30 12.96 7.87 11.19
CA THR A 30 12.05 8.90 11.73
C THR A 30 10.58 8.45 11.61
N LEU A 31 10.19 7.90 10.47
CA LEU A 31 8.85 7.34 10.26
C LEU A 31 8.57 6.22 11.27
N ILE A 32 9.51 5.28 11.43
CA ILE A 32 9.39 4.18 12.40
C ILE A 32 9.21 4.73 13.82
N LYS A 33 10.08 5.66 14.22
CA LYS A 33 10.00 6.28 15.54
C LYS A 33 8.63 6.90 15.80
N ARG A 34 8.10 7.67 14.83
CA ARG A 34 6.79 8.33 14.96
C ARG A 34 5.64 7.33 14.97
N ILE A 35 5.67 6.29 14.16
CA ILE A 35 4.66 5.21 14.23
C ILE A 35 4.67 4.54 15.60
N MET A 36 5.85 4.26 16.13
CA MET A 36 5.98 3.70 17.47
C MET A 36 5.43 4.63 18.56
N GLU A 37 5.77 5.91 18.52
CA GLU A 37 5.35 6.92 19.50
C GLU A 37 3.84 7.22 19.46
N GLU A 38 3.27 7.34 18.27
CA GLU A 38 1.88 7.76 18.08
C GLU A 38 0.88 6.60 18.10
N LEU A 39 1.29 5.42 17.60
CA LEU A 39 0.38 4.28 17.46
C LEU A 39 0.71 3.10 18.36
N VAL A 40 1.97 2.65 18.40
CA VAL A 40 2.29 1.36 19.03
C VAL A 40 2.41 1.51 20.54
N ILE A 41 3.31 2.35 21.01
CA ILE A 41 3.63 2.52 22.45
C ILE A 41 2.40 2.91 23.29
N PRO A 42 1.53 3.85 22.86
CA PRO A 42 0.35 4.20 23.65
C PRO A 42 -0.63 3.04 23.86
N ASN A 43 -0.66 2.08 22.93
CA ASN A 43 -1.60 0.97 22.89
C ASN A 43 -1.02 -0.36 23.44
N ILE A 44 0.19 -0.36 24.00
CA ILE A 44 0.75 -1.50 24.74
C ILE A 44 0.17 -1.49 26.16
N GLU A 45 -0.54 -2.53 26.55
CA GLU A 45 -1.12 -2.64 27.90
C GLU A 45 -0.08 -2.91 28.99
N ASP A 46 0.89 -3.79 28.70
CA ASP A 46 1.94 -4.17 29.63
C ASP A 46 2.98 -3.05 29.80
N LEU A 47 3.15 -2.57 31.05
CA LEU A 47 4.06 -1.45 31.34
C LEU A 47 5.52 -1.78 31.07
N TYR A 48 5.94 -3.02 31.32
CA TYR A 48 7.33 -3.42 31.10
C TYR A 48 7.66 -3.48 29.60
N GLN A 49 6.76 -4.06 28.81
CA GLN A 49 6.89 -4.09 27.35
C GLN A 49 6.85 -2.67 26.77
N ARG A 50 6.04 -1.76 27.33
CA ARG A 50 5.96 -0.36 26.92
C ARG A 50 7.27 0.38 27.13
N GLU A 51 7.89 0.25 28.30
CA GLU A 51 9.18 0.87 28.60
C GLU A 51 10.30 0.28 27.72
N ARG A 52 10.33 -1.04 27.56
CA ARG A 52 11.25 -1.71 26.64
C ARG A 52 11.13 -1.19 25.21
N ALA A 53 9.91 -1.09 24.69
CA ALA A 53 9.66 -0.57 23.35
C ALA A 53 10.13 0.88 23.17
N ARG A 54 10.10 1.71 24.24
CA ARG A 54 10.67 3.07 24.22
C ARG A 54 12.19 3.07 24.15
N ASP A 55 12.84 2.19 24.87
CA ASP A 55 14.30 2.10 24.89
C ASP A 55 14.87 1.60 23.55
N GLU A 56 14.08 0.81 22.81
CA GLU A 56 14.43 0.23 21.52
C GLU A 56 14.15 1.18 20.32
N LEU A 57 13.60 2.38 20.55
CA LEU A 57 13.34 3.35 19.50
C LEU A 57 14.62 3.73 18.73
N PRO A 58 14.53 3.88 17.39
CA PRO A 58 15.67 4.27 16.60
C PRO A 58 16.13 5.68 16.98
N GLN A 59 17.44 5.84 17.17
CA GLN A 59 18.03 7.15 17.35
C GLN A 59 18.15 7.83 15.98
N SER A 60 17.44 8.94 15.79
CA SER A 60 17.54 9.74 14.58
C SER A 60 18.92 10.40 14.53
N GLY A 61 19.83 9.85 13.73
CA GLY A 61 21.13 10.46 13.52
C GLY A 61 21.02 11.70 12.62
N SER A 62 21.38 12.88 13.12
CA SER A 62 21.48 14.11 12.34
C SER A 62 22.70 14.16 11.39
N GLY A 63 23.55 13.14 11.41
CA GLY A 63 24.76 13.05 10.59
C GLY A 63 24.53 12.48 9.18
N ARG A 64 25.47 12.69 8.27
CA ARG A 64 25.45 12.15 6.89
C ARG A 64 25.95 10.70 6.80
N THR A 65 26.50 10.13 7.86
CA THR A 65 27.21 8.85 7.87
C THR A 65 26.25 7.69 8.15
N ILE A 66 26.30 6.63 7.33
CA ILE A 66 25.58 5.38 7.52
C ILE A 66 26.34 4.56 8.56
N MET A 67 25.67 4.17 9.65
CA MET A 67 26.34 3.56 10.81
C MET A 67 26.28 2.01 10.82
N THR A 68 25.22 1.40 10.28
CA THR A 68 25.02 -0.06 10.32
C THR A 68 24.56 -0.59 8.98
N ALA A 69 24.91 -1.84 8.66
CA ALA A 69 24.46 -2.56 7.48
C ALA A 69 23.29 -3.53 7.78
N GLU A 70 23.02 -3.80 9.04
CA GLU A 70 22.03 -4.79 9.46
C GLU A 70 20.65 -4.16 9.69
N PRO A 71 19.55 -4.83 9.26
CA PRO A 71 18.20 -4.44 9.63
C PRO A 71 17.99 -4.54 11.14
N LYS A 72 17.22 -3.60 11.67
CA LYS A 72 16.83 -3.60 13.10
C LYS A 72 15.34 -3.88 13.21
N PHE A 73 15.00 -4.82 14.07
CA PHE A 73 13.63 -5.08 14.46
C PHE A 73 13.23 -4.16 15.61
N ILE A 74 12.09 -3.50 15.52
CA ILE A 74 11.64 -2.47 16.47
C ILE A 74 10.15 -2.68 16.79
N PRO A 75 9.80 -3.09 17.99
CA PRO A 75 10.72 -3.64 18.99
C PRO A 75 11.35 -4.96 18.53
N GLU A 76 12.41 -5.42 19.21
CA GLU A 76 13.13 -6.67 18.87
C GLU A 76 12.20 -7.88 18.88
N GLU A 77 11.33 -7.97 19.88
CA GLU A 77 10.18 -8.90 19.92
C GLU A 77 8.89 -8.16 19.60
N ALA A 78 8.02 -8.78 18.79
CA ALA A 78 6.72 -8.19 18.45
C ALA A 78 5.89 -7.93 19.71
N VAL A 79 5.23 -6.78 19.76
CA VAL A 79 4.36 -6.39 20.87
C VAL A 79 2.90 -6.46 20.47
N THR A 80 2.07 -6.94 21.38
CA THR A 80 0.63 -6.91 21.18
C THR A 80 0.07 -5.56 21.59
N ILE A 81 -0.63 -4.92 20.67
CA ILE A 81 -1.37 -3.68 20.92
C ILE A 81 -2.86 -3.93 20.75
N ARG A 82 -3.66 -3.21 21.53
CA ARG A 82 -5.12 -3.25 21.40
C ARG A 82 -5.64 -1.98 20.77
N LEU A 83 -6.34 -2.10 19.65
CA LEU A 83 -6.92 -0.99 18.92
C LEU A 83 -8.44 -1.14 18.82
N GLY A 84 -9.17 -0.20 19.43
CA GLY A 84 -10.61 -0.30 19.58
C GLY A 84 -11.02 -1.31 20.64
N GLU A 85 -12.27 -1.82 20.57
CA GLU A 85 -12.82 -2.69 21.63
C GLU A 85 -12.35 -4.15 21.53
N ASP A 86 -12.09 -4.67 20.30
CA ASP A 86 -11.89 -6.10 20.06
C ASP A 86 -10.77 -6.44 19.05
N THR A 87 -9.82 -5.56 18.79
CA THR A 87 -8.77 -5.85 17.82
C THR A 87 -7.41 -5.88 18.48
N ASP A 88 -6.87 -7.07 18.68
CA ASP A 88 -5.50 -7.28 19.11
C ASP A 88 -4.59 -7.49 17.88
N LEU A 89 -3.46 -6.79 17.83
CA LEU A 89 -2.49 -6.85 16.77
C LEU A 89 -1.10 -7.06 17.34
N SER A 90 -0.37 -8.02 16.80
CA SER A 90 1.06 -8.19 17.06
C SER A 90 1.83 -7.32 16.07
N VAL A 91 2.52 -6.30 16.56
CA VAL A 91 3.17 -5.28 15.73
C VAL A 91 4.68 -5.32 15.89
N ARG A 92 5.36 -5.21 14.76
CA ARG A 92 6.81 -5.11 14.66
C ARG A 92 7.18 -4.28 13.44
N LEU A 93 8.02 -3.27 13.61
CA LEU A 93 8.59 -2.52 12.50
C LEU A 93 10.02 -2.99 12.25
N ILE A 94 10.45 -2.88 11.01
CA ILE A 94 11.79 -3.34 10.62
C ILE A 94 12.47 -2.18 9.90
N ASP A 95 13.52 -1.63 10.53
CA ASP A 95 14.33 -0.56 9.95
C ASP A 95 15.49 -1.16 9.17
N CYS A 96 15.63 -0.78 7.92
CA CYS A 96 16.74 -1.19 7.07
C CYS A 96 17.58 0.01 6.64
N VAL A 97 18.82 -0.24 6.30
CA VAL A 97 19.75 0.80 5.86
C VAL A 97 19.22 1.50 4.61
N GLY A 98 18.74 0.75 3.65
CA GLY A 98 18.21 1.26 2.38
C GLY A 98 19.24 1.32 1.28
N TYR A 99 18.75 1.59 0.08
CA TYR A 99 19.55 1.68 -1.14
C TYR A 99 20.37 2.96 -1.17
N MET A 100 21.62 2.83 -1.62
CA MET A 100 22.55 3.95 -1.70
C MET A 100 22.12 4.95 -2.76
N VAL A 101 22.32 6.24 -2.47
CA VAL A 101 22.06 7.34 -3.38
C VAL A 101 23.34 8.15 -3.61
N LYS A 102 23.42 8.80 -4.75
CA LYS A 102 24.54 9.70 -5.05
C LYS A 102 24.54 10.84 -4.04
N GLY A 103 25.72 11.15 -3.48
CA GLY A 103 25.86 12.19 -2.44
C GLY A 103 25.65 11.72 -1.01
N ALA A 104 25.26 10.46 -0.75
CA ALA A 104 25.26 9.90 0.58
C ALA A 104 26.69 9.60 1.05
N SER A 105 27.01 9.99 2.29
CA SER A 105 28.32 9.75 2.91
C SER A 105 28.37 8.41 3.64
N GLY A 106 29.56 7.80 3.74
CA GLY A 106 29.81 6.58 4.52
C GLY A 106 29.91 5.30 3.71
N GLN A 107 29.85 5.38 2.37
CA GLN A 107 30.12 4.27 1.46
C GLN A 107 31.61 3.97 1.34
N PHE A 108 32.44 4.98 1.52
CA PHE A 108 33.90 4.91 1.37
C PHE A 108 34.59 5.23 2.68
N GLU A 109 35.65 4.50 2.98
CA GLU A 109 36.54 4.72 4.10
C GLU A 109 37.98 4.72 3.51
N ASP A 110 38.75 5.76 3.77
CA ASP A 110 40.11 5.96 3.22
C ASP A 110 40.22 5.81 1.70
N GLY A 111 39.19 6.18 0.94
CA GLY A 111 39.17 6.12 -0.52
C GLY A 111 38.82 4.75 -1.12
N ALA A 112 38.60 3.72 -0.29
CA ALA A 112 38.11 2.40 -0.68
C ALA A 112 36.65 2.19 -0.27
N GLU A 113 35.93 1.28 -0.95
CA GLU A 113 34.60 0.87 -0.51
C GLU A 113 34.67 0.28 0.92
N ARG A 114 33.76 0.73 1.78
CA ARG A 114 33.66 0.21 3.13
C ARG A 114 33.18 -1.23 3.11
N MET A 115 34.00 -2.14 3.60
CA MET A 115 33.69 -3.56 3.74
C MET A 115 33.04 -3.84 5.10
N VAL A 116 32.06 -4.76 5.11
CA VAL A 116 31.33 -5.16 6.32
C VAL A 116 31.10 -6.68 6.33
N THR A 117 31.07 -7.23 7.54
CA THR A 117 30.65 -8.62 7.77
C THR A 117 29.15 -8.63 8.07
N THR A 118 28.42 -9.55 7.49
CA THR A 118 26.99 -9.75 7.74
C THR A 118 26.70 -11.22 8.07
N PRO A 119 25.63 -11.53 8.80
CA PRO A 119 25.27 -12.92 9.11
C PRO A 119 24.93 -13.79 7.89
N TRP A 120 24.77 -13.18 6.71
CA TRP A 120 24.30 -13.88 5.49
C TRP A 120 25.43 -14.31 4.55
N PHE A 121 26.66 -13.83 4.80
CA PHE A 121 27.80 -14.14 3.95
C PHE A 121 29.02 -14.53 4.80
N ASP A 122 29.72 -15.57 4.39
CA ASP A 122 30.96 -16.01 5.04
C ASP A 122 32.16 -15.11 4.75
N LYS A 123 32.00 -14.11 3.87
CA LYS A 123 33.03 -13.17 3.45
C LYS A 123 32.58 -11.74 3.69
N GLU A 124 33.55 -10.86 3.90
CA GLU A 124 33.29 -9.42 3.85
C GLU A 124 32.78 -9.00 2.48
N ILE A 125 31.73 -8.21 2.48
CA ILE A 125 31.10 -7.61 1.28
C ILE A 125 31.06 -6.08 1.41
N SER A 126 30.81 -5.38 0.31
CA SER A 126 30.69 -3.92 0.40
C SER A 126 29.45 -3.52 1.24
N LEU A 127 29.55 -2.38 1.92
CA LEU A 127 28.41 -1.82 2.67
C LEU A 127 27.17 -1.67 1.77
N THR A 128 27.38 -1.32 0.52
CA THR A 128 26.30 -1.19 -0.49
C THR A 128 25.60 -2.52 -0.72
N GLU A 129 26.36 -3.57 -1.00
CA GLU A 129 25.80 -4.91 -1.20
C GLU A 129 25.11 -5.46 0.06
N ALA A 130 25.71 -5.23 1.23
CA ALA A 130 25.12 -5.63 2.50
C ALA A 130 23.77 -4.93 2.76
N ALA A 131 23.70 -3.62 2.50
CA ALA A 131 22.47 -2.82 2.65
C ALA A 131 21.37 -3.27 1.69
N GLU A 132 21.70 -3.58 0.45
CA GLU A 132 20.78 -4.09 -0.56
C GLU A 132 20.23 -5.47 -0.19
N GLN A 133 21.10 -6.40 0.16
CA GLN A 133 20.71 -7.75 0.58
C GLN A 133 19.87 -7.74 1.86
N GLY A 134 20.26 -6.93 2.84
CA GLY A 134 19.49 -6.75 4.07
C GLY A 134 18.10 -6.19 3.79
N THR A 135 18.00 -5.20 2.92
CA THR A 135 16.71 -4.61 2.53
C THR A 135 15.82 -5.64 1.82
N TYR A 136 16.38 -6.40 0.86
CA TYR A 136 15.64 -7.45 0.16
C TYR A 136 15.10 -8.51 1.12
N LYS A 137 15.94 -9.02 2.06
CA LYS A 137 15.54 -10.02 3.05
C LYS A 137 14.44 -9.52 3.99
N VAL A 138 14.53 -8.28 4.45
CA VAL A 138 13.48 -7.66 5.27
C VAL A 138 12.13 -7.74 4.58
N ILE A 139 12.08 -7.41 3.30
CA ILE A 139 10.84 -7.41 2.55
C ILE A 139 10.37 -8.84 2.29
N ALA A 140 11.23 -9.68 1.73
CA ALA A 140 10.84 -11.00 1.26
C ALA A 140 10.46 -11.95 2.40
N GLU A 141 11.24 -11.93 3.50
CA GLU A 141 11.17 -12.97 4.54
C GLU A 141 10.49 -12.50 5.83
N HIS A 142 10.59 -11.21 6.17
CA HIS A 142 10.25 -10.73 7.51
C HIS A 142 9.06 -9.76 7.56
N SER A 143 8.60 -9.20 6.44
CA SER A 143 7.50 -8.24 6.45
C SER A 143 6.20 -8.81 5.89
N THR A 144 5.07 -8.39 6.45
CA THR A 144 3.73 -8.61 5.90
C THR A 144 3.30 -7.47 4.97
N ILE A 145 3.80 -6.26 5.25
CA ILE A 145 3.52 -5.02 4.51
C ILE A 145 4.83 -4.27 4.29
N GLY A 146 5.02 -3.71 3.11
CA GLY A 146 6.12 -2.82 2.79
C GLY A 146 5.74 -1.33 2.84
N LEU A 147 6.59 -0.48 3.44
CA LEU A 147 6.53 0.98 3.30
C LEU A 147 7.79 1.46 2.59
N VAL A 148 7.65 1.94 1.35
CA VAL A 148 8.76 2.54 0.61
C VAL A 148 8.83 4.02 0.93
N VAL A 149 9.82 4.43 1.71
CA VAL A 149 9.99 5.84 2.05
C VAL A 149 10.93 6.50 1.05
N THR A 150 10.43 7.51 0.36
CA THR A 150 11.20 8.37 -0.54
C THR A 150 11.07 9.84 -0.12
N CYS A 151 11.74 10.75 -0.80
CA CYS A 151 11.81 12.17 -0.44
C CYS A 151 11.68 13.04 -1.69
N ASP A 152 11.08 14.22 -1.52
CA ASP A 152 10.98 15.26 -2.56
C ASP A 152 12.22 16.16 -2.67
N GLY A 153 13.25 15.91 -1.86
CA GLY A 153 14.47 16.71 -1.80
C GLY A 153 14.45 17.83 -0.74
N THR A 154 13.34 18.03 -0.03
CA THR A 154 13.21 19.11 0.98
C THR A 154 13.73 18.72 2.36
N ILE A 155 13.95 17.43 2.62
CA ILE A 155 14.29 16.92 3.97
C ILE A 155 15.78 17.01 4.27
N CYS A 156 16.63 16.88 3.26
CA CYS A 156 18.08 16.97 3.38
C CYS A 156 18.70 17.58 2.10
N GLU A 157 20.02 17.78 2.10
CA GLU A 157 20.74 18.44 0.99
C GLU A 157 20.90 17.56 -0.27
N ILE A 158 20.24 16.39 -0.34
CA ILE A 158 20.28 15.52 -1.52
C ILE A 158 19.11 15.89 -2.43
N PRO A 159 19.33 16.25 -3.68
CA PRO A 159 18.28 16.64 -4.61
C PRO A 159 17.40 15.43 -4.99
N ARG A 160 16.14 15.70 -5.36
CA ARG A 160 15.14 14.67 -5.69
C ARG A 160 15.62 13.68 -6.75
N GLU A 161 16.31 14.17 -7.79
CA GLU A 161 16.79 13.34 -8.90
C GLU A 161 17.77 12.24 -8.48
N ASP A 162 18.53 12.44 -7.40
CA ASP A 162 19.48 11.45 -6.91
C ASP A 162 18.80 10.30 -6.15
N TYR A 163 17.54 10.48 -5.71
CA TYR A 163 16.75 9.41 -5.09
C TYR A 163 16.10 8.48 -6.11
N VAL A 164 15.77 8.97 -7.31
CA VAL A 164 14.96 8.26 -8.30
C VAL A 164 15.51 6.87 -8.66
N PRO A 165 16.83 6.68 -8.95
CA PRO A 165 17.34 5.35 -9.31
C PRO A 165 17.17 4.30 -8.20
N ALA A 166 17.42 4.70 -6.95
CA ALA A 166 17.26 3.82 -5.80
C ALA A 166 15.77 3.54 -5.47
N GLU A 167 14.91 4.55 -5.63
CA GLU A 167 13.45 4.41 -5.53
C GLU A 167 12.90 3.43 -6.55
N GLU A 168 13.26 3.57 -7.82
CA GLU A 168 12.84 2.67 -8.90
C GLU A 168 13.24 1.23 -8.65
N ARG A 169 14.45 1.04 -8.14
CA ARG A 169 14.99 -0.29 -7.85
C ARG A 169 14.20 -0.98 -6.75
N VAL A 170 14.02 -0.33 -5.60
CA VAL A 170 13.28 -0.94 -4.47
C VAL A 170 11.83 -1.22 -4.83
N ILE A 171 11.19 -0.33 -5.57
CA ILE A 171 9.80 -0.53 -6.01
C ILE A 171 9.69 -1.72 -6.95
N ARG A 172 10.61 -1.87 -7.91
CA ARG A 172 10.63 -3.02 -8.82
C ARG A 172 10.81 -4.33 -8.07
N GLU A 173 11.74 -4.40 -7.13
CA GLU A 173 11.99 -5.60 -6.33
C GLU A 173 10.75 -5.99 -5.50
N LEU A 174 10.04 -5.02 -4.91
CA LEU A 174 8.78 -5.26 -4.20
C LEU A 174 7.67 -5.79 -5.12
N GLN A 175 7.58 -5.24 -6.32
CA GLN A 175 6.62 -5.70 -7.33
C GLN A 175 6.90 -7.14 -7.79
N GLU A 176 8.18 -7.49 -7.98
CA GLU A 176 8.61 -8.85 -8.35
C GLU A 176 8.33 -9.87 -7.24
N ILE A 177 8.51 -9.48 -5.97
CA ILE A 177 8.18 -10.32 -4.81
C ILE A 177 6.65 -10.48 -4.63
N GLY A 178 5.86 -9.54 -5.15
CA GLY A 178 4.40 -9.54 -5.01
C GLY A 178 3.89 -9.16 -3.61
N LYS A 179 4.71 -8.55 -2.77
CA LYS A 179 4.29 -8.07 -1.44
C LYS A 179 3.42 -6.81 -1.57
N PRO A 180 2.36 -6.66 -0.76
CA PRO A 180 1.63 -5.42 -0.68
C PRO A 180 2.50 -4.32 -0.07
N PHE A 181 2.59 -3.19 -0.75
CA PHE A 181 3.37 -2.04 -0.28
C PHE A 181 2.74 -0.72 -0.73
N THR A 182 3.03 0.35 -0.01
CA THR A 182 2.71 1.72 -0.41
C THR A 182 3.95 2.60 -0.33
N VAL A 183 3.96 3.67 -1.12
CA VAL A 183 5.03 4.67 -1.08
C VAL A 183 4.67 5.77 -0.08
N VAL A 184 5.62 6.15 0.75
CA VAL A 184 5.54 7.30 1.66
C VAL A 184 6.50 8.36 1.13
N LEU A 185 5.95 9.44 0.58
CA LEU A 185 6.71 10.61 0.14
C LEU A 185 6.92 11.54 1.34
N ASN A 186 8.14 11.57 1.87
CA ASN A 186 8.50 12.46 2.97
C ASN A 186 8.85 13.84 2.42
N SER A 187 8.10 14.85 2.85
CA SER A 187 8.23 16.25 2.45
C SER A 187 8.18 17.16 3.67
N ALA A 188 8.96 18.24 3.68
CA ALA A 188 8.84 19.28 4.70
C ALA A 188 7.50 20.02 4.58
N GLU A 189 6.94 20.10 3.36
CA GLU A 189 5.67 20.76 3.08
C GLU A 189 4.71 19.82 2.32
N PRO A 190 4.12 18.78 2.97
CA PRO A 190 3.34 17.76 2.30
C PRO A 190 2.05 18.30 1.64
N ASN A 191 1.60 19.47 2.07
CA ASN A 191 0.42 20.15 1.53
C ASN A 191 0.72 21.04 0.31
N ALA A 192 2.00 21.30 -0.01
CA ALA A 192 2.40 22.07 -1.18
C ALA A 192 1.93 21.39 -2.48
N GLU A 193 1.55 22.19 -3.48
CA GLU A 193 1.07 21.63 -4.75
C GLU A 193 2.15 20.85 -5.49
N SER A 194 3.43 21.24 -5.36
CA SER A 194 4.58 20.50 -5.88
C SER A 194 4.70 19.08 -5.29
N ALA A 195 4.56 18.95 -3.97
CA ALA A 195 4.61 17.66 -3.27
C ALA A 195 3.41 16.77 -3.67
N LYS A 196 2.21 17.35 -3.76
CA LYS A 196 1.01 16.64 -4.24
C LYS A 196 1.13 16.19 -5.69
N ALA A 197 1.69 17.03 -6.56
CA ALA A 197 1.94 16.70 -7.97
C ALA A 197 2.94 15.56 -8.09
N LEU A 198 4.04 15.59 -7.32
CA LEU A 198 5.02 14.51 -7.26
C LEU A 198 4.39 13.20 -6.76
N CYS A 199 3.57 13.27 -5.71
CA CYS A 199 2.85 12.12 -5.19
C CYS A 199 1.92 11.48 -6.24
N ARG A 200 1.19 12.31 -7.03
CA ARG A 200 0.39 11.83 -8.17
C ARG A 200 1.26 11.16 -9.24
N SER A 201 2.37 11.79 -9.63
CA SER A 201 3.30 11.23 -10.61
C SER A 201 3.89 9.88 -10.18
N ILE A 202 4.22 9.72 -8.89
CA ILE A 202 4.70 8.45 -8.32
C ILE A 202 3.61 7.37 -8.43
N ARG A 203 2.35 7.70 -8.09
CA ARG A 203 1.21 6.77 -8.22
C ARG A 203 1.02 6.30 -9.66
N GLU A 204 1.04 7.24 -10.60
CA GLU A 204 0.87 6.95 -12.03
C GLU A 204 2.02 6.12 -12.58
N LYS A 205 3.27 6.51 -12.25
CA LYS A 205 4.47 5.85 -12.76
C LYS A 205 4.61 4.40 -12.30
N TYR A 206 4.39 4.16 -11.02
CA TYR A 206 4.63 2.83 -10.43
C TYR A 206 3.37 1.99 -10.24
N GLY A 207 2.21 2.60 -10.50
CA GLY A 207 0.95 1.91 -10.31
C GLY A 207 0.78 1.38 -8.87
N THR A 208 1.10 2.18 -7.85
CA THR A 208 0.98 1.83 -6.43
C THR A 208 0.51 3.01 -5.61
N GLY A 209 -0.01 2.78 -4.39
CA GLY A 209 -0.38 3.85 -3.48
C GLY A 209 0.81 4.74 -3.14
N CYS A 210 0.56 6.05 -2.97
CA CYS A 210 1.55 7.00 -2.46
C CYS A 210 0.86 7.99 -1.52
N VAL A 211 1.42 8.17 -0.33
CA VAL A 211 0.95 9.12 0.67
C VAL A 211 2.06 10.14 0.93
N CYS A 212 1.72 11.44 0.88
CA CYS A 212 2.68 12.52 1.14
C CYS A 212 2.51 13.00 2.58
N VAL A 213 3.57 12.94 3.38
CA VAL A 213 3.58 13.30 4.81
C VAL A 213 4.87 14.01 5.20
N ASN A 214 4.85 14.70 6.33
CA ASN A 214 6.06 15.11 7.04
C ASN A 214 6.34 14.09 8.15
N CYS A 215 7.37 13.26 7.98
CA CYS A 215 7.69 12.22 8.95
C CYS A 215 8.09 12.76 10.34
N LEU A 216 8.54 14.02 10.47
CA LEU A 216 8.83 14.64 11.77
C LEU A 216 7.56 15.02 12.52
N GLU A 217 6.51 15.41 11.82
CA GLU A 217 5.23 15.90 12.34
C GLU A 217 4.09 14.91 12.11
N LEU A 218 4.42 13.62 11.94
CA LEU A 218 3.48 12.57 11.62
C LEU A 218 2.40 12.44 12.71
N SER A 219 1.14 12.51 12.30
CA SER A 219 -0.02 12.35 13.17
C SER A 219 -0.63 10.94 13.06
N GLU A 220 -1.51 10.58 14.00
CA GLU A 220 -2.28 9.33 13.95
C GLU A 220 -3.12 9.23 12.66
N ASN A 221 -3.66 10.36 12.17
CA ASN A 221 -4.40 10.39 10.92
C ASN A 221 -3.50 10.06 9.71
N ASP A 222 -2.28 10.59 9.68
CA ASP A 222 -1.32 10.28 8.61
C ASP A 222 -0.94 8.79 8.62
N ILE A 223 -0.74 8.22 9.81
CA ILE A 223 -0.47 6.78 9.97
C ILE A 223 -1.66 5.97 9.45
N SER A 224 -2.87 6.36 9.80
CA SER A 224 -4.10 5.71 9.32
C SER A 224 -4.22 5.74 7.79
N GLU A 225 -3.89 6.88 7.16
CA GLU A 225 -3.90 7.00 5.69
C GLU A 225 -2.79 6.15 5.03
N ILE A 226 -1.61 6.07 5.63
CA ILE A 226 -0.52 5.18 5.17
C ILE A 226 -0.97 3.71 5.23
N LEU A 227 -1.51 3.27 6.36
CA LEU A 227 -1.97 1.90 6.56
C LEU A 227 -3.15 1.56 5.64
N LYS A 228 -4.08 2.48 5.45
CA LYS A 228 -5.19 2.33 4.50
C LYS A 228 -4.70 2.21 3.06
N SER A 229 -3.73 3.04 2.68
CA SER A 229 -3.09 2.96 1.36
C SER A 229 -2.43 1.59 1.15
N ALA A 230 -1.70 1.09 2.15
CA ALA A 230 -1.08 -0.23 2.10
C ALA A 230 -2.13 -1.36 2.03
N LEU A 231 -3.25 -1.24 2.77
CA LEU A 231 -4.34 -2.22 2.72
C LEU A 231 -5.00 -2.30 1.33
N CYS A 232 -5.09 -1.18 0.62
CA CYS A 232 -5.59 -1.13 -0.75
C CYS A 232 -4.71 -1.89 -1.76
N GLU A 233 -3.45 -2.16 -1.43
CA GLU A 233 -2.53 -2.93 -2.26
C GLU A 233 -2.64 -4.47 -2.07
N PHE A 234 -3.45 -4.92 -1.11
CA PHE A 234 -3.71 -6.35 -0.96
C PHE A 234 -4.55 -6.91 -2.12
N PRO A 235 -4.39 -8.21 -2.45
CA PRO A 235 -5.16 -8.84 -3.50
C PRO A 235 -6.68 -8.75 -3.27
N LEU A 236 -7.45 -8.54 -4.33
CA LEU A 236 -8.88 -8.78 -4.31
C LEU A 236 -9.12 -10.30 -4.45
N SER A 237 -9.94 -10.86 -3.56
CA SER A 237 -10.24 -12.31 -3.53
C SER A 237 -11.54 -12.62 -4.27
N GLU A 238 -12.52 -11.72 -4.23
CA GLU A 238 -13.86 -11.92 -4.77
C GLU A 238 -14.44 -10.60 -5.27
N LEU A 239 -15.10 -10.65 -6.42
CA LEU A 239 -15.79 -9.52 -7.02
C LEU A 239 -17.20 -9.96 -7.40
N ASP A 240 -18.20 -9.45 -6.70
CA ASP A 240 -19.60 -9.68 -6.97
C ASP A 240 -20.18 -8.52 -7.79
N VAL A 241 -20.71 -8.82 -8.97
CA VAL A 241 -21.34 -7.83 -9.84
C VAL A 241 -22.82 -8.12 -9.95
N PHE A 242 -23.65 -7.23 -9.40
CA PHE A 242 -25.09 -7.34 -9.38
C PHE A 242 -25.72 -6.59 -10.55
N LEU A 243 -26.25 -7.32 -11.51
CA LEU A 243 -27.10 -6.83 -12.60
C LEU A 243 -28.57 -6.87 -12.18
N PRO A 244 -29.46 -6.10 -12.81
CA PRO A 244 -30.91 -6.25 -12.60
C PRO A 244 -31.37 -7.68 -12.93
N SER A 245 -32.16 -8.27 -12.02
CA SER A 245 -32.55 -9.69 -12.07
C SER A 245 -33.27 -10.12 -13.38
N TRP A 246 -33.90 -9.18 -14.08
CA TRP A 246 -34.53 -9.47 -15.37
C TRP A 246 -33.53 -9.81 -16.47
N VAL A 247 -32.26 -9.36 -16.35
CA VAL A 247 -31.19 -9.71 -17.30
C VAL A 247 -30.86 -11.20 -17.20
N ASP A 248 -30.91 -11.78 -16.03
CA ASP A 248 -30.65 -13.22 -15.83
C ASP A 248 -31.78 -14.10 -16.36
N ALA A 249 -32.99 -13.53 -16.47
CA ALA A 249 -34.14 -14.22 -17.04
C ALA A 249 -34.11 -14.28 -18.60
N LEU A 250 -33.23 -13.50 -19.22
CA LEU A 250 -33.07 -13.54 -20.68
C LEU A 250 -32.37 -14.84 -21.13
N PRO A 251 -32.68 -15.34 -22.35
CA PRO A 251 -31.93 -16.44 -22.95
C PRO A 251 -30.42 -16.18 -22.96
N ILE A 252 -29.63 -17.23 -22.85
CA ILE A 252 -28.15 -17.10 -22.78
C ILE A 252 -27.59 -16.42 -24.03
N GLU A 253 -28.18 -16.68 -25.20
CA GLU A 253 -27.76 -16.12 -26.48
C GLU A 253 -28.33 -14.70 -26.72
N HIS A 254 -29.12 -14.15 -25.79
CA HIS A 254 -29.71 -12.84 -25.98
C HIS A 254 -28.62 -11.76 -26.12
N PRO A 255 -28.62 -10.91 -27.17
CA PRO A 255 -27.53 -9.97 -27.46
C PRO A 255 -27.22 -9.03 -26.28
N LEU A 256 -28.24 -8.49 -25.61
CA LEU A 256 -28.07 -7.62 -24.47
C LEU A 256 -27.39 -8.35 -23.29
N ARG A 257 -27.84 -9.57 -22.95
CA ARG A 257 -27.24 -10.38 -21.91
C ARG A 257 -25.77 -10.65 -22.21
N THR A 258 -25.48 -11.13 -23.42
CA THR A 258 -24.12 -11.42 -23.87
C THR A 258 -23.21 -10.18 -23.81
N SER A 259 -23.70 -9.02 -24.27
CA SER A 259 -22.96 -7.76 -24.24
C SER A 259 -22.61 -7.35 -22.80
N LEU A 260 -23.58 -7.33 -21.87
CA LEU A 260 -23.38 -6.95 -20.48
C LEU A 260 -22.40 -7.89 -19.77
N TYR A 261 -22.56 -9.21 -19.93
CA TYR A 261 -21.64 -10.17 -19.31
C TYR A 261 -20.22 -10.10 -19.86
N ASN A 262 -20.07 -9.83 -21.16
CA ASN A 262 -18.76 -9.62 -21.78
C ASN A 262 -18.10 -8.32 -21.27
N GLY A 263 -18.86 -7.23 -21.13
CA GLY A 263 -18.37 -5.98 -20.57
C GLY A 263 -17.89 -6.14 -19.12
N VAL A 264 -18.70 -6.80 -18.28
CA VAL A 264 -18.32 -7.14 -16.90
C VAL A 264 -17.05 -8.00 -16.89
N ARG A 265 -16.99 -9.04 -17.70
CA ARG A 265 -15.83 -9.95 -17.78
C ARG A 265 -14.56 -9.24 -18.24
N ALA A 266 -14.67 -8.39 -19.25
CA ALA A 266 -13.53 -7.61 -19.77
C ALA A 266 -13.01 -6.63 -18.72
N SER A 267 -13.90 -5.90 -18.04
CA SER A 267 -13.53 -4.97 -16.98
C SER A 267 -12.92 -5.69 -15.77
N ALA A 268 -13.39 -6.89 -15.42
CA ALA A 268 -12.88 -7.67 -14.30
C ALA A 268 -11.48 -8.26 -14.55
N GLN A 269 -11.05 -8.46 -15.79
CA GLN A 269 -9.74 -9.04 -16.12
C GLN A 269 -8.55 -8.19 -15.62
N SER A 270 -8.74 -6.89 -15.46
CA SER A 270 -7.69 -5.97 -15.02
C SER A 270 -7.57 -5.82 -13.50
N ILE A 271 -8.48 -6.44 -12.73
CA ILE A 271 -8.52 -6.30 -11.27
C ILE A 271 -7.64 -7.36 -10.63
N HIS A 272 -6.68 -6.89 -9.84
CA HIS A 272 -5.81 -7.74 -9.04
C HIS A 272 -5.81 -7.35 -7.57
N ARG A 273 -6.05 -6.06 -7.26
CA ARG A 273 -5.94 -5.48 -5.92
C ARG A 273 -7.20 -4.72 -5.56
N ILE A 274 -7.38 -4.48 -4.27
CA ILE A 274 -8.53 -3.71 -3.75
C ILE A 274 -8.64 -2.33 -4.41
N ARG A 275 -7.52 -1.65 -4.65
CA ARG A 275 -7.51 -0.31 -5.29
C ARG A 275 -8.04 -0.30 -6.73
N ASP A 276 -8.02 -1.45 -7.41
CA ASP A 276 -8.44 -1.54 -8.82
C ASP A 276 -9.98 -1.52 -8.97
N VAL A 277 -10.71 -1.65 -7.86
CA VAL A 277 -12.20 -1.75 -7.84
C VAL A 277 -12.85 -0.48 -8.37
N TYR A 278 -12.41 0.71 -7.94
CA TYR A 278 -13.01 1.97 -8.40
C TYR A 278 -12.71 2.28 -9.87
N PRO A 279 -11.46 2.18 -10.36
CA PRO A 279 -11.16 2.33 -11.78
C PRO A 279 -11.94 1.34 -12.67
N MET A 280 -12.12 0.10 -12.22
CA MET A 280 -12.93 -0.88 -12.92
C MET A 280 -14.40 -0.44 -13.00
N ALA A 281 -14.98 0.02 -11.90
CA ALA A 281 -16.34 0.51 -11.88
C ALA A 281 -16.53 1.71 -12.85
N ASP A 282 -15.52 2.59 -12.96
CA ASP A 282 -15.54 3.69 -13.92
C ASP A 282 -15.42 3.21 -15.37
N THR A 283 -14.59 2.19 -15.64
CA THR A 283 -14.48 1.55 -16.95
C THR A 283 -15.80 0.89 -17.35
N LEU A 284 -16.40 0.13 -16.43
CA LEU A 284 -17.69 -0.54 -16.69
C LEU A 284 -18.82 0.47 -16.90
N ARG A 285 -18.80 1.63 -16.25
CA ARG A 285 -19.80 2.70 -16.47
C ARG A 285 -19.75 3.29 -17.86
N ALA A 286 -18.63 3.22 -18.56
CA ALA A 286 -18.47 3.72 -19.90
C ALA A 286 -18.99 2.76 -20.98
N GLU A 287 -19.37 1.52 -20.61
CA GLU A 287 -19.94 0.54 -21.54
C GLU A 287 -21.36 0.92 -22.00
N ASP A 288 -21.69 0.53 -23.21
CA ASP A 288 -23.02 0.74 -23.77
C ASP A 288 -24.11 0.04 -22.94
N ASN A 289 -25.29 0.65 -22.88
CA ASN A 289 -26.46 0.15 -22.15
C ASN A 289 -26.33 0.16 -20.60
N ILE A 290 -25.32 0.75 -20.02
CA ILE A 290 -25.19 0.94 -18.58
C ILE A 290 -25.60 2.38 -18.20
N LEU A 291 -26.48 2.50 -17.21
CA LEU A 291 -26.93 3.79 -16.69
C LEU A 291 -25.99 4.27 -15.58
N SER A 292 -25.70 3.40 -14.63
CA SER A 292 -24.83 3.70 -13.51
C SER A 292 -24.12 2.45 -13.00
N VAL A 293 -22.93 2.67 -12.41
CA VAL A 293 -22.18 1.65 -11.69
C VAL A 293 -21.77 2.23 -10.33
N SER A 294 -22.03 1.49 -9.27
CA SER A 294 -21.68 1.89 -7.91
C SER A 294 -21.01 0.74 -7.14
N VAL A 295 -20.00 1.08 -6.32
CA VAL A 295 -19.43 0.14 -5.36
C VAL A 295 -20.38 0.08 -4.16
N ALA A 296 -21.17 -0.97 -4.05
CA ALA A 296 -22.20 -1.14 -3.02
C ALA A 296 -21.58 -1.49 -1.66
N ALA A 297 -20.53 -2.34 -1.66
CA ALA A 297 -19.74 -2.66 -0.49
C ALA A 297 -18.29 -2.94 -0.88
N LEU A 298 -17.37 -2.64 0.05
CA LEU A 298 -15.95 -2.96 -0.07
C LEU A 298 -15.45 -3.47 1.29
N GLN A 299 -15.28 -4.78 1.39
CA GLN A 299 -14.80 -5.46 2.59
C GLN A 299 -13.29 -5.68 2.47
N MET A 300 -12.50 -4.65 2.78
CA MET A 300 -11.05 -4.65 2.57
C MET A 300 -10.35 -5.79 3.32
N GLY A 301 -10.75 -6.09 4.55
CA GLY A 301 -10.20 -7.20 5.35
C GLY A 301 -10.46 -8.59 4.77
N ARG A 302 -11.51 -8.77 3.96
CA ARG A 302 -11.83 -10.03 3.27
C ARG A 302 -11.38 -10.03 1.79
N GLY A 303 -11.17 -8.84 1.21
CA GLY A 303 -10.92 -8.67 -0.20
C GLY A 303 -12.12 -8.94 -1.07
N ILE A 304 -13.29 -8.55 -0.62
CA ILE A 304 -14.55 -8.74 -1.33
C ILE A 304 -15.08 -7.37 -1.74
N ALA A 305 -15.48 -7.23 -2.98
CA ALA A 305 -16.11 -6.02 -3.49
C ALA A 305 -17.45 -6.36 -4.16
N ASP A 306 -18.49 -5.61 -3.78
CA ASP A 306 -19.83 -5.69 -4.36
C ASP A 306 -20.05 -4.50 -5.27
N ILE A 307 -20.29 -4.75 -6.55
CA ILE A 307 -20.59 -3.72 -7.55
C ILE A 307 -22.03 -3.88 -8.01
N ARG A 308 -22.78 -2.79 -7.98
CA ARG A 308 -24.14 -2.73 -8.52
C ARG A 308 -24.14 -1.97 -9.83
N VAL A 309 -24.76 -2.57 -10.82
CA VAL A 309 -24.95 -2.00 -12.17
C VAL A 309 -26.44 -1.74 -12.38
N ASP A 310 -26.77 -0.51 -12.73
CA ASP A 310 -28.13 -0.13 -13.10
C ASP A 310 -28.21 0.09 -14.61
N LEU A 311 -29.31 -0.32 -15.21
CA LEU A 311 -29.57 -0.20 -16.63
C LEU A 311 -30.72 0.81 -16.89
N PRO A 312 -30.73 1.48 -18.06
CA PRO A 312 -31.85 2.34 -18.45
C PRO A 312 -33.19 1.59 -18.46
N ARG A 313 -34.23 2.14 -17.86
CA ARG A 313 -35.58 1.54 -17.87
C ARG A 313 -36.09 1.27 -19.27
N ALA A 314 -35.73 2.10 -20.24
CA ALA A 314 -36.09 1.92 -21.62
C ALA A 314 -35.67 0.55 -22.19
N LEU A 315 -34.50 0.04 -21.80
CA LEU A 315 -34.01 -1.30 -22.18
C LEU A 315 -34.89 -2.42 -21.65
N TYR A 316 -35.40 -2.28 -20.43
CA TYR A 316 -36.31 -3.25 -19.84
C TYR A 316 -37.61 -3.35 -20.70
N TYR A 317 -38.26 -2.22 -20.98
CA TYR A 317 -39.48 -2.21 -21.79
C TYR A 317 -39.25 -2.65 -23.24
N GLN A 318 -38.13 -2.24 -23.83
CA GLN A 318 -37.74 -2.71 -25.16
C GLN A 318 -37.60 -4.24 -25.19
N THR A 319 -36.88 -4.80 -24.24
CA THR A 319 -36.62 -6.24 -24.13
C THR A 319 -37.93 -7.02 -23.92
N ILE A 320 -38.83 -6.54 -23.06
CA ILE A 320 -40.13 -7.17 -22.87
C ILE A 320 -40.97 -7.10 -24.13
N SER A 321 -40.94 -5.95 -24.84
CA SER A 321 -41.65 -5.80 -26.10
C SER A 321 -41.14 -6.79 -27.16
N GLU A 322 -39.84 -6.96 -27.28
CA GLU A 322 -39.20 -7.94 -28.16
C GLU A 322 -39.59 -9.39 -27.83
N GLN A 323 -39.61 -9.74 -26.54
CA GLN A 323 -39.93 -11.10 -26.09
C GLN A 323 -41.44 -11.44 -26.16
N SER A 324 -42.30 -10.45 -25.91
CA SER A 324 -43.76 -10.66 -25.88
C SER A 324 -44.45 -10.43 -27.21
N GLY A 325 -43.84 -9.69 -28.14
CA GLY A 325 -44.42 -9.23 -29.37
C GLY A 325 -45.41 -8.06 -29.19
N PHE A 326 -45.54 -7.51 -27.96
CA PHE A 326 -46.41 -6.36 -27.68
C PHE A 326 -45.58 -5.09 -27.48
N ALA A 327 -46.08 -3.94 -27.89
CA ALA A 327 -45.43 -2.65 -27.67
C ALA A 327 -45.66 -2.20 -26.21
N ILE A 328 -44.69 -2.44 -25.34
CA ILE A 328 -44.73 -2.07 -23.92
C ILE A 328 -43.77 -0.88 -23.70
N ARG A 329 -44.26 0.20 -23.08
CA ARG A 329 -43.48 1.45 -22.91
C ARG A 329 -43.32 1.90 -21.47
N ASP A 330 -44.19 1.46 -20.60
CA ASP A 330 -44.24 1.80 -19.17
C ASP A 330 -44.97 0.72 -18.36
N ASP A 331 -45.08 0.95 -17.04
CA ASP A 331 -45.74 0.02 -16.09
C ASP A 331 -47.28 0.11 -16.13
N GLY A 332 -47.88 0.92 -17.01
CA GLY A 332 -49.34 1.17 -17.09
C GLY A 332 -50.08 0.35 -18.11
#